data_6663d77b1d0998a055de7ed4c6f20cd0
#
_entry.id   6663d77b1d0998a055de7ed4c6f20cd0
#
_cell.length_a   1.000
_cell.length_b   1.000
_cell.length_c   1.000
_cell.angle_alpha   90.00
_cell.angle_beta   90.00
_cell.angle_gamma   90.00
#
_symmetry.space_group_name_H-M   'P 1'
#
loop_
_entity.id
_entity.type
_entity.pdbx_description
1 polymer ?
#
loop_
_entity_poly.entity_id
_entity_poly.type
_entity_poly.pdbx_seq_one_letter_code
_entity_poly.pdbx_strand_id
1 'polypeptide(L)'
;MNIKITLFLLSFGFTIIAQNDKDQLQKIYKASLTNGQSYQWLDYLSNEIGGRLSGSLNAELAIEYTKTELEILELDRVWLQPVMVLKWVRGNPEFSYIETAPGKTIPVNLCALGGSVATPLQGLKAEVIEVKGIDELKAIPRSDIEGKIVFFNRPMQPDLISTFEAYGGCVDQRYSGAKEAAKYGAVGMIVRSMNLRLDDLPHTGAMSYGDTPVKNRIPSAAISTNDAERLSGMLKIDPKIKFYFKQNCKQLKDVLSYNVIGELKGSQLPNEIIIVGGHLDSWDLGDGSHDDGAGCVQSMEVLRLFKQTGIRPKRTIRVVLFMNEENGLRGGRKYAEIAKNKGEKHIFALESDAGGFTPRGFSFDGPNYKINQILKWKPLFEPYLIHYFKKGGSGAD
;
A
#
# COMPACT_ATOMS: atom_id res chain seq x y z
N MET A 1 6.69 -46.46 -40.05
CA MET A 1 5.45 -45.70 -40.22
C MET A 1 4.82 -45.22 -38.92
N ASN A 2 5.44 -45.45 -37.75
CA ASN A 2 4.82 -45.17 -36.45
C ASN A 2 5.27 -43.84 -35.75
N ILE A 3 6.32 -43.17 -36.22
CA ILE A 3 6.85 -41.97 -35.59
C ILE A 3 6.03 -40.70 -35.94
N LYS A 4 5.42 -40.66 -37.12
CA LYS A 4 4.62 -39.49 -37.56
C LYS A 4 3.25 -39.39 -36.85
N ILE A 5 2.67 -40.51 -36.41
CA ILE A 5 1.37 -40.54 -35.71
C ILE A 5 1.51 -40.05 -34.27
N THR A 6 2.63 -40.38 -33.59
CA THR A 6 2.88 -39.94 -32.22
C THR A 6 3.12 -38.44 -32.12
N LEU A 7 3.81 -37.81 -33.10
CA LEU A 7 4.02 -36.37 -33.15
C LEU A 7 2.72 -35.59 -33.41
N PHE A 8 1.81 -36.16 -34.23
CA PHE A 8 0.52 -35.56 -34.53
C PHE A 8 -0.45 -35.60 -33.32
N LEU A 9 -0.41 -36.67 -32.53
CA LEU A 9 -1.20 -36.78 -31.30
C LEU A 9 -0.71 -35.84 -30.18
N LEU A 10 0.59 -35.60 -30.06
CA LEU A 10 1.16 -34.66 -29.12
C LEU A 10 0.81 -33.21 -29.49
N SER A 11 0.84 -32.84 -30.79
CA SER A 11 0.44 -31.50 -31.26
C SER A 11 -1.06 -31.25 -31.08
N PHE A 12 -1.91 -32.26 -31.24
CA PHE A 12 -3.35 -32.16 -31.03
C PHE A 12 -3.72 -31.99 -29.55
N GLY A 13 -2.98 -32.65 -28.64
CA GLY A 13 -3.17 -32.47 -27.20
C GLY A 13 -2.84 -31.06 -26.69
N PHE A 14 -1.80 -30.44 -27.20
CA PHE A 14 -1.42 -29.06 -26.85
C PHE A 14 -2.43 -28.01 -27.38
N THR A 15 -2.97 -28.20 -28.58
CA THR A 15 -3.99 -27.30 -29.14
C THR A 15 -5.31 -27.36 -28.41
N ILE A 16 -5.74 -28.54 -27.93
CA ILE A 16 -6.99 -28.68 -27.15
C ILE A 16 -6.88 -28.02 -25.78
N ILE A 17 -5.75 -28.13 -25.10
CA ILE A 17 -5.52 -27.49 -23.78
C ILE A 17 -5.52 -25.96 -23.94
N ALA A 18 -4.79 -25.42 -24.91
CA ALA A 18 -4.73 -23.98 -25.16
C ALA A 18 -6.09 -23.35 -25.54
N GLN A 19 -6.90 -24.09 -26.31
CA GLN A 19 -8.26 -23.65 -26.67
C GLN A 19 -9.16 -23.61 -25.44
N ASN A 20 -9.08 -24.59 -24.55
CA ASN A 20 -9.86 -24.63 -23.30
C ASN A 20 -9.51 -23.45 -22.38
N ASP A 21 -8.23 -23.12 -22.21
CA ASP A 21 -7.80 -22.01 -21.38
C ASP A 21 -8.29 -20.65 -21.95
N LYS A 22 -8.23 -20.47 -23.25
CA LYS A 22 -8.77 -19.28 -23.93
C LYS A 22 -10.28 -19.12 -23.70
N ASP A 23 -11.05 -20.19 -23.87
CA ASP A 23 -12.50 -20.16 -23.69
C ASP A 23 -12.88 -19.86 -22.22
N GLN A 24 -12.14 -20.41 -21.27
CA GLN A 24 -12.33 -20.12 -19.86
C GLN A 24 -12.01 -18.66 -19.52
N LEU A 25 -10.91 -18.12 -20.02
CA LEU A 25 -10.58 -16.70 -19.87
C LEU A 25 -11.67 -15.80 -20.43
N GLN A 26 -12.15 -16.08 -21.63
CA GLN A 26 -13.25 -15.30 -22.25
C GLN A 26 -14.52 -15.34 -21.37
N LYS A 27 -14.85 -16.50 -20.81
CA LYS A 27 -16.00 -16.68 -19.90
C LYS A 27 -15.84 -15.84 -18.64
N ILE A 28 -14.66 -15.85 -18.03
CA ILE A 28 -14.34 -15.06 -16.83
C ILE A 28 -14.43 -13.56 -17.14
N TYR A 29 -13.77 -13.10 -18.20
CA TYR A 29 -13.81 -11.69 -18.60
C TYR A 29 -15.24 -11.23 -18.89
N LYS A 30 -16.03 -12.01 -19.65
CA LYS A 30 -17.42 -11.69 -19.92
C LYS A 30 -18.22 -11.56 -18.61
N ALA A 31 -18.08 -12.51 -17.70
CA ALA A 31 -18.81 -12.50 -16.44
C ALA A 31 -18.43 -11.29 -15.57
N SER A 32 -17.13 -10.96 -15.47
CA SER A 32 -16.66 -9.81 -14.72
C SER A 32 -17.16 -8.48 -15.30
N LEU A 33 -17.07 -8.29 -16.62
CA LEU A 33 -17.48 -7.04 -17.28
C LEU A 33 -18.99 -6.82 -17.35
N THR A 34 -19.79 -7.88 -17.29
CA THR A 34 -21.26 -7.76 -17.40
C THR A 34 -21.99 -7.78 -16.06
N ASN A 35 -21.43 -8.46 -15.06
CA ASN A 35 -22.07 -8.68 -13.75
C ASN A 35 -21.06 -8.61 -12.60
N GLY A 36 -19.98 -7.84 -12.73
CA GLY A 36 -18.99 -7.63 -11.67
C GLY A 36 -19.59 -6.93 -10.45
N GLN A 37 -19.13 -7.27 -9.25
CA GLN A 37 -19.54 -6.64 -7.99
C GLN A 37 -18.44 -5.82 -7.32
N SER A 38 -17.21 -5.92 -7.80
CA SER A 38 -16.07 -5.22 -7.20
C SER A 38 -16.28 -3.71 -7.07
N TYR A 39 -16.97 -3.08 -8.04
CA TYR A 39 -17.25 -1.64 -7.94
C TYR A 39 -18.19 -1.31 -6.76
N GLN A 40 -19.27 -2.06 -6.58
CA GLN A 40 -20.21 -1.85 -5.49
C GLN A 40 -19.56 -2.08 -4.12
N TRP A 41 -18.72 -3.10 -4.00
CA TRP A 41 -17.96 -3.34 -2.78
C TRP A 41 -16.96 -2.22 -2.49
N LEU A 42 -16.26 -1.75 -3.54
CA LEU A 42 -15.32 -0.64 -3.42
C LEU A 42 -16.03 0.66 -3.04
N ASP A 43 -17.17 0.94 -3.65
CA ASP A 43 -17.99 2.12 -3.37
C ASP A 43 -18.37 2.18 -1.88
N TYR A 44 -18.83 1.07 -1.32
CA TYR A 44 -19.17 0.97 0.10
C TYR A 44 -17.94 1.13 1.01
N LEU A 45 -16.85 0.43 0.71
CA LEU A 45 -15.59 0.56 1.48
C LEU A 45 -15.05 1.99 1.49
N SER A 46 -15.18 2.69 0.37
CA SER A 46 -14.61 4.03 0.17
C SER A 46 -15.51 5.13 0.69
N ASN A 47 -16.82 5.10 0.36
CA ASN A 47 -17.72 6.22 0.57
C ASN A 47 -18.56 6.08 1.85
N GLU A 48 -18.85 4.85 2.31
CA GLU A 48 -19.59 4.61 3.55
C GLU A 48 -18.65 4.36 4.75
N ILE A 49 -17.51 3.70 4.54
CA ILE A 49 -16.52 3.43 5.60
C ILE A 49 -15.39 4.46 5.56
N GLY A 50 -14.76 4.66 4.39
CA GLY A 50 -13.67 5.60 4.21
C GLY A 50 -12.33 5.15 4.78
N GLY A 51 -11.52 6.10 5.21
CA GLY A 51 -10.21 5.86 5.79
C GLY A 51 -10.27 4.93 7.00
N ARG A 52 -9.53 3.83 6.97
CA ARG A 52 -9.70 2.68 7.87
C ARG A 52 -8.38 2.14 8.41
N LEU A 53 -7.56 3.07 8.97
CA LEU A 53 -6.27 2.70 9.54
C LEU A 53 -6.44 1.63 10.62
N SER A 54 -5.53 0.67 10.67
CA SER A 54 -5.60 -0.48 11.58
C SER A 54 -5.85 -0.05 13.04
N GLY A 55 -6.75 -0.77 13.73
CA GLY A 55 -7.18 -0.46 15.10
C GLY A 55 -8.16 0.71 15.23
N SER A 56 -8.65 1.28 14.14
CA SER A 56 -9.76 2.25 14.12
C SER A 56 -11.11 1.56 14.08
N LEU A 57 -12.19 2.30 14.38
CA LEU A 57 -13.56 1.81 14.21
C LEU A 57 -13.86 1.47 12.73
N ASN A 58 -13.38 2.29 11.80
CA ASN A 58 -13.59 2.06 10.38
C ASN A 58 -12.90 0.76 9.90
N ALA A 59 -11.74 0.42 10.45
CA ALA A 59 -11.11 -0.88 10.17
C ALA A 59 -11.97 -2.06 10.66
N GLU A 60 -12.60 -1.93 11.84
CA GLU A 60 -13.53 -2.94 12.36
C GLU A 60 -14.78 -3.07 11.47
N LEU A 61 -15.36 -1.95 11.03
CA LEU A 61 -16.49 -1.94 10.08
C LEU A 61 -16.12 -2.60 8.75
N ALA A 62 -14.90 -2.35 8.23
CA ALA A 62 -14.43 -2.97 7.00
C ALA A 62 -14.26 -4.49 7.13
N ILE A 63 -13.77 -4.97 8.29
CA ILE A 63 -13.68 -6.39 8.61
C ILE A 63 -15.08 -7.05 8.57
N GLU A 64 -16.04 -6.48 9.28
CA GLU A 64 -17.40 -7.03 9.34
C GLU A 64 -18.09 -6.99 7.97
N TYR A 65 -17.94 -5.90 7.23
CA TYR A 65 -18.47 -5.76 5.89
C TYR A 65 -17.92 -6.82 4.93
N THR A 66 -16.60 -6.88 4.80
CA THR A 66 -15.97 -7.80 3.85
C THR A 66 -16.17 -9.27 4.23
N LYS A 67 -16.21 -9.59 5.53
CA LYS A 67 -16.58 -10.92 6.01
C LYS A 67 -18.00 -11.27 5.58
N THR A 68 -18.96 -10.38 5.78
CA THR A 68 -20.37 -10.59 5.41
C THR A 68 -20.52 -10.79 3.90
N GLU A 69 -19.87 -9.99 3.08
CA GLU A 69 -19.89 -10.15 1.62
C GLU A 69 -19.30 -11.49 1.16
N LEU A 70 -18.22 -11.95 1.79
CA LEU A 70 -17.66 -13.28 1.52
C LEU A 70 -18.59 -14.42 1.98
N GLU A 71 -19.33 -14.25 3.08
CA GLU A 71 -20.32 -15.24 3.55
C GLU A 71 -21.50 -15.33 2.57
N ILE A 72 -21.97 -14.22 2.02
CA ILE A 72 -23.04 -14.18 0.99
C ILE A 72 -22.63 -14.97 -0.27
N LEU A 73 -21.34 -15.07 -0.58
CA LEU A 73 -20.86 -15.89 -1.70
C LEU A 73 -20.99 -17.40 -1.46
N GLU A 74 -21.40 -17.84 -0.26
CA GLU A 74 -21.52 -19.26 0.09
C GLU A 74 -20.25 -20.06 -0.24
N LEU A 75 -19.10 -19.54 0.19
CA LEU A 75 -17.80 -20.19 0.05
C LEU A 75 -17.71 -21.43 0.95
N ASP A 76 -16.76 -22.32 0.69
CA ASP A 76 -16.57 -23.50 1.55
C ASP A 76 -16.17 -23.12 2.98
N ARG A 77 -15.52 -21.95 3.15
CA ARG A 77 -15.17 -21.43 4.47
C ARG A 77 -14.94 -19.93 4.42
N VAL A 78 -15.42 -19.20 5.44
CA VAL A 78 -15.07 -17.81 5.75
C VAL A 78 -14.71 -17.71 7.23
N TRP A 79 -13.63 -17.01 7.58
CA TRP A 79 -13.23 -16.84 8.98
C TRP A 79 -12.38 -15.60 9.19
N LEU A 80 -12.32 -15.15 10.43
CA LEU A 80 -11.44 -14.11 10.92
C LEU A 80 -10.18 -14.75 11.52
N GLN A 81 -9.00 -14.24 11.15
CA GLN A 81 -7.73 -14.66 11.72
C GLN A 81 -7.20 -13.55 12.64
N PRO A 82 -7.11 -13.79 13.96
CA PRO A 82 -6.74 -12.76 14.93
C PRO A 82 -5.28 -12.31 14.76
N VAL A 83 -5.05 -11.01 14.85
CA VAL A 83 -3.75 -10.36 14.80
C VAL A 83 -3.72 -9.14 15.72
N MET A 84 -2.63 -8.97 16.49
CA MET A 84 -2.39 -7.76 17.27
C MET A 84 -1.78 -6.69 16.38
N VAL A 85 -2.47 -5.54 16.23
CA VAL A 85 -2.07 -4.46 15.33
C VAL A 85 -1.67 -3.20 16.08
N LEU A 86 -0.86 -2.38 15.42
CA LEU A 86 -0.54 -1.05 15.91
C LEU A 86 -1.80 -0.17 15.89
N LYS A 87 -1.98 0.64 16.95
CA LYS A 87 -3.00 1.66 17.02
C LYS A 87 -2.36 3.04 17.16
N TRP A 88 -2.21 3.70 16.02
CA TRP A 88 -1.83 5.11 15.98
C TRP A 88 -3.05 5.95 15.66
N VAL A 89 -3.17 7.12 16.30
CA VAL A 89 -4.27 8.07 16.06
C VAL A 89 -3.70 9.45 15.74
N ARG A 90 -4.24 10.07 14.71
CA ARG A 90 -3.86 11.42 14.28
C ARG A 90 -4.24 12.48 15.30
N GLY A 91 -5.41 12.36 15.88
CA GLY A 91 -5.97 13.34 16.81
C GLY A 91 -6.71 14.48 16.10
N ASN A 92 -6.64 15.68 16.66
CA ASN A 92 -7.29 16.86 16.07
C ASN A 92 -6.56 17.30 14.79
N PRO A 93 -7.26 18.00 13.87
CA PRO A 93 -6.65 18.56 12.67
C PRO A 93 -5.39 19.37 13.00
N GLU A 94 -4.39 19.22 12.16
CA GLU A 94 -3.12 19.91 12.28
C GLU A 94 -3.27 21.39 11.90
N PHE A 95 -2.38 22.22 12.45
CA PHE A 95 -2.33 23.63 12.13
C PHE A 95 -0.88 24.07 11.89
N SER A 96 -0.62 24.80 10.81
CA SER A 96 0.73 25.25 10.46
C SER A 96 0.79 26.56 9.70
N TYR A 97 1.93 27.25 9.79
CA TYR A 97 2.22 28.46 9.06
C TYR A 97 3.72 28.73 8.94
N ILE A 98 4.09 29.51 7.93
CA ILE A 98 5.39 30.14 7.79
C ILE A 98 5.31 31.54 8.43
N GLU A 99 6.23 31.88 9.33
CA GLU A 99 6.36 33.22 9.91
C GLU A 99 7.46 33.98 9.18
N THR A 100 7.08 35.03 8.44
CA THR A 100 7.99 35.87 7.65
C THR A 100 8.52 37.05 8.40
N ALA A 101 7.78 37.53 9.42
CA ALA A 101 8.16 38.55 10.37
C ALA A 101 7.29 38.40 11.62
N PRO A 102 7.62 39.00 12.77
CA PRO A 102 6.80 38.92 13.96
C PRO A 102 5.33 39.28 13.68
N GLY A 103 4.41 38.28 13.86
CA GLY A 103 3.00 38.43 13.61
C GLY A 103 2.55 38.38 12.14
N LYS A 104 3.46 38.23 11.18
CA LYS A 104 3.15 38.05 9.74
C LYS A 104 3.29 36.58 9.37
N THR A 105 2.17 35.93 9.11
CA THR A 105 2.12 34.48 8.86
C THR A 105 1.46 34.15 7.52
N ILE A 106 1.90 33.06 6.92
CA ILE A 106 1.31 32.45 5.71
C ILE A 106 0.87 31.05 6.08
N PRO A 107 -0.43 30.71 5.98
CA PRO A 107 -0.91 29.35 6.25
C PRO A 107 -0.23 28.31 5.32
N VAL A 108 -0.04 27.10 5.84
CA VAL A 108 0.53 25.97 5.13
C VAL A 108 -0.38 24.76 5.31
N ASN A 109 -0.59 24.00 4.24
CA ASN A 109 -1.31 22.73 4.29
C ASN A 109 -0.37 21.63 4.75
N LEU A 110 -0.69 21.03 5.89
CA LEU A 110 0.17 20.06 6.56
C LEU A 110 -0.64 18.88 7.08
N CYS A 111 -0.08 17.68 7.03
CA CYS A 111 -0.59 16.52 7.74
C CYS A 111 0.54 15.78 8.46
N ALA A 112 0.26 15.28 9.66
CA ALA A 112 1.19 14.42 10.39
C ALA A 112 1.49 13.14 9.60
N LEU A 113 2.74 12.68 9.63
CA LEU A 113 3.10 11.37 9.10
C LEU A 113 2.67 10.25 10.04
N GLY A 114 2.28 9.12 9.47
CA GLY A 114 1.85 7.95 10.22
C GLY A 114 2.95 7.38 11.09
N GLY A 115 2.68 7.27 12.39
CA GLY A 115 3.65 6.89 13.42
C GLY A 115 4.38 8.07 14.08
N SER A 116 4.13 9.31 13.64
CA SER A 116 4.72 10.49 14.26
C SER A 116 4.27 10.71 15.71
N VAL A 117 5.07 11.44 16.47
CA VAL A 117 4.72 11.94 17.82
C VAL A 117 4.08 13.31 17.76
N ALA A 118 3.35 13.69 18.83
CA ALA A 118 2.78 15.02 18.97
C ALA A 118 3.86 16.12 19.10
N THR A 119 3.52 17.34 18.74
CA THR A 119 4.27 18.53 19.13
C THR A 119 4.06 18.84 20.64
N PRO A 120 4.87 19.72 21.26
CA PRO A 120 4.50 20.35 22.53
C PRO A 120 3.10 20.98 22.47
N LEU A 121 2.44 21.14 23.62
CA LEU A 121 1.06 21.66 23.69
C LEU A 121 0.85 23.02 23.00
N GLN A 122 1.85 23.90 23.05
CA GLN A 122 1.87 25.20 22.37
C GLN A 122 2.25 25.11 20.87
N GLY A 123 2.49 23.93 20.36
CA GLY A 123 3.05 23.71 19.02
C GLY A 123 4.58 23.82 19.00
N LEU A 124 5.16 23.65 17.83
CA LEU A 124 6.59 23.74 17.59
C LEU A 124 6.86 24.89 16.60
N LYS A 125 7.73 25.83 16.99
CA LYS A 125 8.21 26.91 16.12
C LYS A 125 9.72 26.97 16.13
N ALA A 126 10.36 26.86 14.97
CA ALA A 126 11.81 26.96 14.82
C ALA A 126 12.20 27.47 13.42
N GLU A 127 13.45 27.87 13.27
CA GLU A 127 14.06 28.11 11.95
C GLU A 127 14.06 26.81 11.14
N VAL A 128 14.07 26.95 9.81
CA VAL A 128 14.02 25.81 8.88
C VAL A 128 15.36 25.69 8.16
N ILE A 129 15.82 24.44 8.00
CA ILE A 129 16.92 24.11 7.10
C ILE A 129 16.42 23.14 6.03
N GLU A 130 16.53 23.56 4.75
CA GLU A 130 16.15 22.73 3.60
C GLU A 130 17.28 21.80 3.19
N VAL A 131 16.93 20.53 2.89
CA VAL A 131 17.82 19.51 2.33
C VAL A 131 17.12 18.71 1.24
N LYS A 132 17.87 18.22 0.24
CA LYS A 132 17.36 17.39 -0.85
C LYS A 132 17.41 15.88 -0.55
N GLY A 133 17.69 15.53 0.67
CA GLY A 133 17.71 14.14 1.10
C GLY A 133 18.64 13.88 2.28
N ILE A 134 18.70 12.60 2.66
CA ILE A 134 19.45 12.16 3.86
C ILE A 134 20.96 12.38 3.69
N ASP A 135 21.50 12.21 2.49
CA ASP A 135 22.94 12.36 2.28
C ASP A 135 23.39 13.81 2.37
N GLU A 136 22.59 14.75 1.89
CA GLU A 136 22.85 16.18 2.09
C GLU A 136 22.75 16.56 3.56
N LEU A 137 21.75 16.05 4.29
CA LEU A 137 21.65 16.25 5.76
C LEU A 137 22.93 15.81 6.48
N LYS A 138 23.48 14.65 6.12
CA LYS A 138 24.71 14.12 6.74
C LYS A 138 25.95 14.96 6.48
N ALA A 139 25.95 15.73 5.40
CA ALA A 139 27.07 16.62 5.04
C ALA A 139 27.05 17.96 5.78
N ILE A 140 25.94 18.31 6.44
CA ILE A 140 25.80 19.57 7.18
C ILE A 140 26.31 19.40 8.62
N PRO A 141 27.11 20.35 9.15
CA PRO A 141 27.53 20.32 10.54
C PRO A 141 26.34 20.31 11.50
N ARG A 142 26.45 19.52 12.57
CA ARG A 142 25.39 19.43 13.60
C ARG A 142 24.97 20.79 14.14
N SER A 143 25.92 21.72 14.36
CA SER A 143 25.67 23.08 14.84
C SER A 143 24.67 23.87 14.00
N ASP A 144 24.59 23.56 12.72
CA ASP A 144 23.72 24.26 11.77
C ASP A 144 22.32 23.66 11.70
N ILE A 145 22.12 22.44 12.26
CA ILE A 145 20.87 21.70 12.30
C ILE A 145 20.22 21.75 13.70
N GLU A 146 21.01 21.75 14.75
CA GLU A 146 20.52 21.68 16.12
C GLU A 146 19.53 22.80 16.43
N GLY A 147 18.38 22.44 16.99
CA GLY A 147 17.28 23.37 17.30
C GLY A 147 16.43 23.79 16.12
N LYS A 148 16.70 23.35 14.91
CA LYS A 148 15.91 23.68 13.70
C LYS A 148 14.93 22.57 13.31
N ILE A 149 13.99 22.94 12.42
CA ILE A 149 13.16 22.01 11.67
C ILE A 149 13.89 21.64 10.39
N VAL A 150 14.09 20.35 10.12
CA VAL A 150 14.64 19.89 8.85
C VAL A 150 13.51 19.75 7.84
N PHE A 151 13.68 20.41 6.69
CA PHE A 151 12.77 20.32 5.56
C PHE A 151 13.39 19.48 4.44
N PHE A 152 12.88 18.24 4.28
CA PHE A 152 13.26 17.37 3.19
C PHE A 152 12.46 17.72 1.94
N ASN A 153 13.14 18.18 0.88
CA ASN A 153 12.49 18.72 -0.33
C ASN A 153 13.03 18.12 -1.64
N ARG A 154 13.27 16.80 -1.70
CA ARG A 154 13.55 16.11 -2.96
C ARG A 154 12.21 15.73 -3.61
N PRO A 155 11.90 16.25 -4.82
CA PRO A 155 10.68 15.90 -5.53
C PRO A 155 10.76 14.50 -6.12
N MET A 156 9.60 13.90 -6.43
CA MET A 156 9.52 12.75 -7.32
C MET A 156 10.05 13.13 -8.72
N GLN A 157 10.69 12.18 -9.39
CA GLN A 157 11.23 12.36 -10.74
C GLN A 157 10.09 12.37 -11.77
N PRO A 158 9.83 13.50 -12.46
CA PRO A 158 8.67 13.64 -13.35
C PRO A 158 8.85 12.99 -14.72
N ASP A 159 10.07 12.65 -15.10
CA ASP A 159 10.46 12.04 -16.37
C ASP A 159 10.37 10.52 -16.39
N LEU A 160 10.11 9.88 -15.24
CA LEU A 160 9.95 8.44 -15.13
C LEU A 160 8.52 8.02 -15.49
N ILE A 161 8.40 7.04 -16.39
CA ILE A 161 7.10 6.43 -16.77
C ILE A 161 6.51 5.64 -15.58
N SER A 162 7.36 4.97 -14.82
CA SER A 162 6.95 4.22 -13.63
C SER A 162 6.80 5.15 -12.43
N THR A 163 5.57 5.38 -11.98
CA THR A 163 5.29 6.19 -10.79
C THR A 163 5.92 5.60 -9.53
N PHE A 164 5.93 4.27 -9.39
CA PHE A 164 6.57 3.61 -8.24
C PHE A 164 8.11 3.75 -8.24
N GLU A 165 8.74 3.81 -9.40
CA GLU A 165 10.16 4.10 -9.50
C GLU A 165 10.47 5.54 -9.05
N ALA A 166 9.66 6.50 -9.48
CA ALA A 166 9.76 7.89 -9.05
C ALA A 166 9.51 8.04 -7.55
N TYR A 167 8.52 7.33 -7.00
CA TYR A 167 8.23 7.26 -5.58
C TYR A 167 9.41 6.64 -4.80
N GLY A 168 9.93 5.51 -5.24
CA GLY A 168 11.09 4.85 -4.65
C GLY A 168 12.33 5.74 -4.59
N GLY A 169 12.48 6.66 -5.57
CA GLY A 169 13.56 7.65 -5.62
C GLY A 169 13.49 8.74 -4.53
N CYS A 170 12.38 8.89 -3.79
CA CYS A 170 12.21 9.95 -2.78
C CYS A 170 11.60 9.50 -1.45
N VAL A 171 11.12 8.26 -1.32
CA VAL A 171 10.40 7.79 -0.13
C VAL A 171 11.27 7.71 1.13
N ASP A 172 12.58 7.52 0.99
CA ASP A 172 13.52 7.43 2.10
C ASP A 172 13.49 8.67 3.00
N GLN A 173 13.31 9.87 2.42
CA GLN A 173 13.23 11.13 3.17
C GLN A 173 11.96 11.20 4.03
N ARG A 174 10.82 10.65 3.59
CA ARG A 174 9.61 10.52 4.42
C ARG A 174 9.81 9.44 5.49
N TYR A 175 10.21 8.25 5.07
CA TYR A 175 10.25 7.09 5.95
C TYR A 175 11.32 7.21 7.05
N SER A 176 12.53 7.67 6.71
CA SER A 176 13.67 7.73 7.62
C SER A 176 14.09 9.15 8.02
N GLY A 177 13.52 10.19 7.41
CA GLY A 177 13.97 11.58 7.61
C GLY A 177 13.95 12.03 9.08
N ALA A 178 12.89 11.70 9.82
CA ALA A 178 12.79 12.06 11.24
C ALA A 178 13.85 11.38 12.10
N LYS A 179 14.12 10.10 11.86
CA LYS A 179 15.17 9.35 12.53
C LYS A 179 16.55 9.98 12.27
N GLU A 180 16.82 10.32 11.04
CA GLU A 180 18.12 10.89 10.67
C GLU A 180 18.27 12.32 11.20
N ALA A 181 17.25 13.18 11.05
CA ALA A 181 17.29 14.56 11.56
C ALA A 181 17.46 14.64 13.08
N ALA A 182 16.81 13.74 13.83
CA ALA A 182 16.94 13.67 15.28
C ALA A 182 18.38 13.43 15.76
N LYS A 183 19.20 12.68 14.99
CA LYS A 183 20.62 12.44 15.32
C LYS A 183 21.46 13.74 15.35
N TYR A 184 21.04 14.74 14.59
CA TYR A 184 21.71 16.04 14.50
C TYR A 184 21.08 17.11 15.39
N GLY A 185 20.13 16.73 16.28
CA GLY A 185 19.51 17.67 17.22
C GLY A 185 18.39 18.52 16.62
N ALA A 186 17.85 18.13 15.45
CA ALA A 186 16.65 18.76 14.93
C ALA A 186 15.49 18.61 15.92
N VAL A 187 14.61 19.62 15.97
CA VAL A 187 13.45 19.64 16.88
C VAL A 187 12.14 19.21 16.19
N GLY A 188 12.13 19.16 14.87
CA GLY A 188 11.01 18.69 14.05
C GLY A 188 11.47 18.36 12.63
N MET A 189 10.63 17.69 11.89
CA MET A 189 10.85 17.36 10.48
C MET A 189 9.59 17.64 9.67
N ILE A 190 9.76 18.28 8.52
CA ILE A 190 8.73 18.36 7.50
C ILE A 190 9.28 17.83 6.18
N VAL A 191 8.41 17.22 5.39
CA VAL A 191 8.75 16.66 4.08
C VAL A 191 7.78 17.14 3.01
N ARG A 192 8.31 17.39 1.81
CA ARG A 192 7.48 17.59 0.61
C ARG A 192 6.63 16.36 0.37
N SER A 193 5.35 16.53 0.12
CA SER A 193 4.46 15.45 -0.30
C SER A 193 4.96 14.77 -1.56
N MET A 194 4.89 13.43 -1.58
CA MET A 194 5.32 12.61 -2.72
C MET A 194 4.22 12.55 -3.76
N ASN A 195 4.21 13.55 -4.63
CA ASN A 195 3.24 13.73 -5.70
C ASN A 195 3.94 14.36 -6.90
N LEU A 196 3.55 13.99 -8.12
CA LEU A 196 4.04 14.62 -9.35
C LEU A 196 3.28 15.92 -9.67
N ARG A 197 2.06 16.07 -9.16
CA ARG A 197 1.30 17.32 -9.31
C ARG A 197 1.76 18.36 -8.28
N LEU A 198 1.60 19.62 -8.67
CA LEU A 198 1.64 20.74 -7.73
C LEU A 198 0.21 21.03 -7.28
N ASP A 199 -0.09 20.73 -6.02
CA ASP A 199 -1.39 20.94 -5.41
C ASP A 199 -1.26 21.31 -3.92
N ASP A 200 -2.39 21.59 -3.28
CA ASP A 200 -2.47 22.01 -1.87
C ASP A 200 -2.81 20.85 -0.93
N LEU A 201 -2.75 19.60 -1.41
CA LEU A 201 -3.10 18.41 -0.64
C LEU A 201 -1.83 17.76 -0.08
N PRO A 202 -1.58 17.80 1.23
CA PRO A 202 -0.46 17.09 1.84
C PRO A 202 -0.73 15.58 1.88
N HIS A 203 0.29 14.78 1.58
CA HIS A 203 0.21 13.31 1.60
C HIS A 203 0.76 12.75 2.90
N THR A 204 -0.06 11.98 3.60
CA THR A 204 0.40 11.16 4.72
C THR A 204 1.15 9.92 4.22
N GLY A 205 1.47 9.02 5.10
CA GLY A 205 2.12 7.75 4.85
C GLY A 205 3.03 7.36 6.01
N ALA A 206 3.48 6.10 6.04
CA ALA A 206 4.32 5.58 7.11
C ALA A 206 5.66 6.31 7.23
N MET A 207 6.08 6.53 8.47
CA MET A 207 7.44 6.89 8.82
C MET A 207 7.96 5.99 9.96
N SER A 208 9.27 5.92 10.11
CA SER A 208 9.89 5.08 11.13
C SER A 208 10.92 5.86 11.92
N TYR A 209 10.83 5.74 13.24
CA TYR A 209 11.90 6.20 14.16
C TYR A 209 13.01 5.16 14.30
N GLY A 210 12.86 3.94 13.77
CA GLY A 210 13.82 2.86 14.01
C GLY A 210 14.09 2.67 15.50
N ASP A 211 15.37 2.63 15.88
CA ASP A 211 15.81 2.47 17.27
C ASP A 211 15.88 3.79 18.08
N THR A 212 15.35 4.91 17.51
CA THR A 212 15.38 6.21 18.23
C THR A 212 14.56 6.12 19.51
N PRO A 213 15.17 6.35 20.68
CA PRO A 213 14.47 6.34 21.95
C PRO A 213 13.29 7.32 21.95
N VAL A 214 12.19 6.95 22.62
CA VAL A 214 10.95 7.73 22.63
C VAL A 214 11.17 9.20 22.99
N LYS A 215 12.03 9.48 23.99
CA LYS A 215 12.37 10.84 24.44
C LYS A 215 13.10 11.70 23.38
N ASN A 216 13.69 11.07 22.37
CA ASN A 216 14.44 11.72 21.30
C ASN A 216 13.65 11.77 19.98
N ARG A 217 12.42 11.26 19.95
CA ARG A 217 11.56 11.32 18.76
C ARG A 217 11.07 12.73 18.54
N ILE A 218 11.16 13.20 17.31
CA ILE A 218 10.75 14.55 16.90
C ILE A 218 9.43 14.49 16.10
N PRO A 219 8.54 15.49 16.24
CA PRO A 219 7.32 15.58 15.43
C PRO A 219 7.65 15.68 13.94
N SER A 220 6.86 14.98 13.12
CA SER A 220 7.15 14.83 11.70
C SER A 220 5.86 14.91 10.89
N ALA A 221 5.88 15.71 9.82
CA ALA A 221 4.72 16.00 8.99
C ALA A 221 5.08 16.15 7.51
N ALA A 222 4.10 15.97 6.63
CA ALA A 222 4.20 16.33 5.22
C ALA A 222 3.51 17.69 4.97
N ILE A 223 4.06 18.48 4.07
CA ILE A 223 3.44 19.69 3.54
C ILE A 223 3.06 19.49 2.07
N SER A 224 2.08 20.27 1.59
CA SER A 224 1.67 20.20 0.18
C SER A 224 2.82 20.53 -0.76
N THR A 225 2.73 20.11 -2.01
CA THR A 225 3.75 20.40 -3.02
C THR A 225 3.84 21.89 -3.34
N ASN A 226 2.71 22.61 -3.37
CA ASN A 226 2.69 24.07 -3.52
C ASN A 226 3.37 24.77 -2.35
N ASP A 227 3.09 24.35 -1.13
CA ASP A 227 3.72 24.94 0.06
C ASP A 227 5.21 24.61 0.15
N ALA A 228 5.62 23.43 -0.34
CA ALA A 228 7.04 23.06 -0.43
C ALA A 228 7.81 23.98 -1.39
N GLU A 229 7.25 24.28 -2.59
CA GLU A 229 7.84 25.23 -3.52
C GLU A 229 7.89 26.63 -2.91
N ARG A 230 6.81 27.06 -2.26
CA ARG A 230 6.73 28.36 -1.59
C ARG A 230 7.80 28.49 -0.51
N LEU A 231 7.87 27.53 0.41
CA LEU A 231 8.84 27.54 1.51
C LEU A 231 10.28 27.55 0.98
N SER A 232 10.59 26.70 -0.01
CA SER A 232 11.92 26.67 -0.65
C SER A 232 12.29 27.98 -1.30
N GLY A 233 11.36 28.61 -2.03
CA GLY A 233 11.56 29.95 -2.62
C GLY A 233 11.85 31.00 -1.57
N MET A 234 11.12 30.99 -0.45
CA MET A 234 11.29 31.95 0.64
C MET A 234 12.60 31.75 1.40
N LEU A 235 13.03 30.50 1.64
CA LEU A 235 14.30 30.20 2.31
C LEU A 235 15.53 30.66 1.51
N LYS A 236 15.44 30.77 0.18
CA LYS A 236 16.51 31.35 -0.67
C LYS A 236 16.66 32.83 -0.46
N ILE A 237 15.58 33.52 -0.05
CA ILE A 237 15.58 34.99 0.19
C ILE A 237 15.95 35.28 1.64
N ASP A 238 15.36 34.54 2.58
CA ASP A 238 15.63 34.69 4.01
C ASP A 238 15.81 33.29 4.69
N PRO A 239 17.04 32.89 5.00
CA PRO A 239 17.33 31.62 5.65
C PRO A 239 16.91 31.55 7.13
N LYS A 240 16.42 32.66 7.72
CA LYS A 240 15.98 32.74 9.12
C LYS A 240 14.46 32.61 9.29
N ILE A 241 13.74 32.29 8.20
CA ILE A 241 12.31 32.03 8.24
C ILE A 241 12.01 30.95 9.27
N LYS A 242 10.94 31.16 10.05
CA LYS A 242 10.44 30.21 11.03
C LYS A 242 9.21 29.50 10.51
N PHE A 243 9.15 28.22 10.79
CA PHE A 243 7.98 27.38 10.54
C PHE A 243 7.35 27.00 11.88
N TYR A 244 6.03 27.10 11.94
CA TYR A 244 5.24 26.65 13.06
C TYR A 244 4.32 25.52 12.63
N PHE A 245 4.22 24.46 13.45
CA PHE A 245 3.16 23.48 13.30
C PHE A 245 2.74 22.90 14.65
N LYS A 246 1.49 22.41 14.69
CA LYS A 246 0.90 21.74 15.83
C LYS A 246 0.17 20.49 15.35
N GLN A 247 0.48 19.37 15.97
CA GLN A 247 -0.14 18.06 15.75
C GLN A 247 -0.30 17.32 17.08
N ASN A 248 -1.35 16.46 17.17
CA ASN A 248 -1.74 15.79 18.42
C ASN A 248 -1.71 14.27 18.32
N CYS A 249 -1.04 13.72 17.34
CA CYS A 249 -0.98 12.29 17.08
C CYS A 249 -0.36 11.50 18.24
N LYS A 250 -0.83 10.26 18.42
CA LYS A 250 -0.41 9.40 19.52
C LYS A 250 -0.30 7.95 19.08
N GLN A 251 0.77 7.29 19.47
CA GLN A 251 0.84 5.83 19.49
C GLN A 251 0.14 5.32 20.73
N LEU A 252 -0.88 4.51 20.57
CA LEU A 252 -1.61 3.84 21.64
C LEU A 252 -1.09 2.41 21.81
N LYS A 253 -1.64 1.67 22.79
CA LYS A 253 -1.37 0.24 22.94
C LYS A 253 -1.91 -0.53 21.73
N ASP A 254 -1.21 -1.59 21.38
CA ASP A 254 -1.67 -2.53 20.36
C ASP A 254 -3.05 -3.08 20.71
N VAL A 255 -3.87 -3.30 19.69
CA VAL A 255 -5.23 -3.83 19.83
C VAL A 255 -5.40 -5.08 18.99
N LEU A 256 -6.37 -5.91 19.38
CA LEU A 256 -6.78 -7.06 18.59
C LEU A 256 -7.55 -6.58 17.34
N SER A 257 -7.19 -7.15 16.20
CA SER A 257 -7.88 -6.99 14.93
C SER A 257 -7.81 -8.30 14.15
N TYR A 258 -8.19 -8.32 12.86
CA TYR A 258 -8.30 -9.58 12.12
C TYR A 258 -7.95 -9.41 10.64
N ASN A 259 -7.26 -10.42 10.08
CA ASN A 259 -7.33 -10.67 8.64
C ASN A 259 -8.68 -11.32 8.32
N VAL A 260 -9.29 -10.96 7.20
CA VAL A 260 -10.52 -11.59 6.70
C VAL A 260 -10.16 -12.61 5.64
N ILE A 261 -10.62 -13.85 5.79
CA ILE A 261 -10.19 -14.94 4.92
C ILE A 261 -11.40 -15.72 4.41
N GLY A 262 -11.46 -15.90 3.08
CA GLY A 262 -12.44 -16.73 2.40
C GLY A 262 -11.76 -17.84 1.58
N GLU A 263 -12.41 -19.00 1.45
CA GLU A 263 -11.81 -20.14 0.77
C GLU A 263 -12.82 -20.89 -0.12
N LEU A 264 -12.40 -21.17 -1.34
CA LEU A 264 -13.06 -22.09 -2.26
C LEU A 264 -12.17 -23.32 -2.42
N LYS A 265 -12.64 -24.45 -1.91
CA LYS A 265 -11.87 -25.69 -1.84
C LYS A 265 -11.61 -26.32 -3.21
N GLY A 266 -10.40 -26.75 -3.43
CA GLY A 266 -9.98 -27.43 -4.65
C GLY A 266 -10.65 -28.79 -4.86
N SER A 267 -11.02 -29.08 -6.12
CA SER A 267 -11.71 -30.31 -6.49
C SER A 267 -10.81 -31.54 -6.64
N GLN A 268 -9.50 -31.34 -6.86
CA GLN A 268 -8.53 -32.41 -7.12
C GLN A 268 -7.32 -32.36 -6.19
N LEU A 269 -6.83 -31.16 -5.88
CA LEU A 269 -5.65 -30.91 -5.06
C LEU A 269 -5.97 -29.92 -3.94
N PRO A 270 -6.91 -30.24 -3.03
CA PRO A 270 -7.43 -29.31 -2.03
C PRO A 270 -6.38 -28.84 -1.01
N ASN A 271 -5.28 -29.56 -0.86
CA ASN A 271 -4.20 -29.22 0.06
C ASN A 271 -3.17 -28.26 -0.57
N GLU A 272 -3.27 -27.98 -1.87
CA GLU A 272 -2.45 -26.98 -2.55
C GLU A 272 -3.23 -25.67 -2.63
N ILE A 273 -2.68 -24.60 -2.04
CA ILE A 273 -3.36 -23.33 -1.85
C ILE A 273 -2.76 -22.29 -2.81
N ILE A 274 -3.64 -21.59 -3.49
CA ILE A 274 -3.34 -20.36 -4.24
C ILE A 274 -3.97 -19.20 -3.47
N ILE A 275 -3.18 -18.19 -3.13
CA ILE A 275 -3.67 -16.98 -2.48
C ILE A 275 -3.92 -15.88 -3.53
N VAL A 276 -5.00 -15.16 -3.33
CA VAL A 276 -5.25 -13.84 -3.89
C VAL A 276 -5.55 -12.90 -2.73
N GLY A 277 -5.01 -11.68 -2.74
CA GLY A 277 -5.14 -10.80 -1.58
C GLY A 277 -4.93 -9.33 -1.90
N GLY A 278 -5.09 -8.54 -0.87
CA GLY A 278 -4.82 -7.12 -0.75
C GLY A 278 -4.91 -6.74 0.72
N HIS A 279 -4.47 -5.53 1.08
CA HIS A 279 -4.60 -5.10 2.47
C HIS A 279 -5.88 -4.30 2.71
N LEU A 280 -6.55 -4.61 3.81
CA LEU A 280 -7.88 -4.06 4.12
C LEU A 280 -7.80 -2.68 4.78
N ASP A 281 -6.74 -2.41 5.54
CA ASP A 281 -6.52 -1.09 6.13
C ASP A 281 -6.09 -0.06 5.09
N SER A 282 -6.24 1.19 5.41
CA SER A 282 -5.80 2.32 4.60
C SER A 282 -5.48 3.51 5.48
N TRP A 283 -4.78 4.52 4.93
CA TRP A 283 -4.58 5.78 5.66
C TRP A 283 -5.90 6.50 5.94
N ASP A 284 -5.92 7.25 7.02
CA ASP A 284 -7.09 7.92 7.60
C ASP A 284 -7.51 9.22 6.89
N LEU A 285 -6.68 9.78 6.00
CA LEU A 285 -6.95 11.03 5.29
C LEU A 285 -7.51 10.85 3.88
N GLY A 286 -7.57 9.61 3.39
CA GLY A 286 -8.16 9.27 2.11
C GLY A 286 -9.28 8.26 2.27
N ASP A 287 -9.99 7.97 1.19
CA ASP A 287 -11.09 7.00 1.18
C ASP A 287 -10.59 5.55 1.10
N GLY A 288 -9.27 5.35 0.88
CA GLY A 288 -8.66 4.03 0.74
C GLY A 288 -9.19 3.23 -0.44
N SER A 289 -9.61 3.92 -1.52
CA SER A 289 -10.16 3.26 -2.71
C SER A 289 -9.09 2.60 -3.54
N HIS A 290 -7.98 3.32 -3.78
CA HIS A 290 -6.88 2.92 -4.64
C HIS A 290 -5.85 2.08 -3.89
N ASP A 291 -5.60 2.43 -2.65
CA ASP A 291 -4.65 1.85 -1.72
C ASP A 291 -5.39 1.46 -0.41
N ASP A 292 -5.78 0.19 -0.18
CA ASP A 292 -5.85 -0.88 -1.18
C ASP A 292 -7.26 -1.52 -1.26
N GLY A 293 -8.32 -0.72 -1.14
CA GLY A 293 -9.69 -1.21 -1.33
C GLY A 293 -9.86 -1.91 -2.69
N ALA A 294 -9.21 -1.39 -3.74
CA ALA A 294 -9.26 -1.97 -5.08
C ALA A 294 -8.70 -3.39 -5.12
N GLY A 295 -7.56 -3.66 -4.51
CA GLY A 295 -6.98 -4.99 -4.45
C GLY A 295 -7.80 -5.96 -3.62
N CYS A 296 -8.35 -5.49 -2.49
CA CYS A 296 -9.28 -6.28 -1.69
C CYS A 296 -10.48 -6.76 -2.50
N VAL A 297 -11.21 -5.85 -3.15
CA VAL A 297 -12.43 -6.21 -3.90
C VAL A 297 -12.14 -7.00 -5.17
N GLN A 298 -11.00 -6.76 -5.84
CA GLN A 298 -10.55 -7.58 -6.97
C GLN A 298 -10.29 -9.03 -6.51
N SER A 299 -9.69 -9.21 -5.37
CA SER A 299 -9.41 -10.52 -4.80
C SER A 299 -10.68 -11.27 -4.36
N MET A 300 -11.65 -10.57 -3.77
CA MET A 300 -12.98 -11.12 -3.48
C MET A 300 -13.72 -11.53 -4.76
N GLU A 301 -13.63 -10.70 -5.80
CA GLU A 301 -14.26 -10.96 -7.11
C GLU A 301 -13.74 -12.25 -7.76
N VAL A 302 -12.49 -12.60 -7.56
CA VAL A 302 -11.94 -13.88 -8.05
C VAL A 302 -12.78 -15.06 -7.57
N LEU A 303 -13.10 -15.14 -6.27
CA LEU A 303 -13.89 -16.24 -5.72
C LEU A 303 -15.34 -16.21 -6.23
N ARG A 304 -15.93 -15.01 -6.31
CA ARG A 304 -17.26 -14.82 -6.87
C ARG A 304 -17.34 -15.31 -8.33
N LEU A 305 -16.35 -14.98 -9.14
CA LEU A 305 -16.31 -15.39 -10.55
C LEU A 305 -16.18 -16.91 -10.71
N PHE A 306 -15.43 -17.61 -9.87
CA PHE A 306 -15.39 -19.06 -9.87
C PHE A 306 -16.78 -19.65 -9.60
N LYS A 307 -17.50 -19.12 -8.60
CA LYS A 307 -18.87 -19.55 -8.26
C LYS A 307 -19.84 -19.25 -9.42
N GLN A 308 -19.85 -18.02 -9.92
CA GLN A 308 -20.77 -17.58 -10.98
C GLN A 308 -20.56 -18.31 -12.30
N THR A 309 -19.32 -18.56 -12.69
CA THR A 309 -19.00 -19.25 -13.94
C THR A 309 -19.14 -20.76 -13.85
N GLY A 310 -19.25 -21.33 -12.66
CA GLY A 310 -19.26 -22.77 -12.44
C GLY A 310 -17.90 -23.43 -12.72
N ILE A 311 -16.84 -22.66 -12.86
CA ILE A 311 -15.47 -23.19 -13.01
C ILE A 311 -15.03 -23.76 -11.65
N ARG A 312 -14.77 -25.04 -11.61
CA ARG A 312 -14.27 -25.70 -10.38
C ARG A 312 -12.75 -25.69 -10.36
N PRO A 313 -12.09 -24.92 -9.43
CA PRO A 313 -10.65 -24.90 -9.35
C PRO A 313 -10.13 -26.29 -8.95
N LYS A 314 -9.00 -26.70 -9.53
CA LYS A 314 -8.33 -27.95 -9.12
C LYS A 314 -7.72 -27.83 -7.73
N ARG A 315 -7.21 -26.66 -7.40
CA ARG A 315 -6.57 -26.29 -6.14
C ARG A 315 -7.45 -25.35 -5.34
N THR A 316 -7.23 -25.28 -4.06
CA THR A 316 -7.91 -24.32 -3.20
C THR A 316 -7.50 -22.91 -3.58
N ILE A 317 -8.49 -22.03 -3.79
CA ILE A 317 -8.30 -20.59 -3.95
C ILE A 317 -8.70 -19.94 -2.62
N ARG A 318 -7.81 -19.16 -2.07
CA ARG A 318 -8.02 -18.46 -0.80
C ARG A 318 -7.85 -16.97 -1.02
N VAL A 319 -8.87 -16.17 -0.65
CA VAL A 319 -8.72 -14.73 -0.51
C VAL A 319 -8.24 -14.42 0.90
N VAL A 320 -7.29 -13.51 1.01
CA VAL A 320 -6.81 -12.98 2.29
C VAL A 320 -6.80 -11.47 2.19
N LEU A 321 -7.61 -10.81 3.04
CA LEU A 321 -7.58 -9.37 3.20
C LEU A 321 -6.76 -9.09 4.44
N PHE A 322 -5.53 -8.64 4.24
CA PHE A 322 -4.56 -8.42 5.29
C PHE A 322 -4.87 -7.17 6.09
N MET A 323 -4.55 -7.17 7.37
CA MET A 323 -4.75 -6.03 8.26
C MET A 323 -3.41 -5.49 8.76
N ASN A 324 -3.25 -4.16 8.77
CA ASN A 324 -2.07 -3.48 9.27
C ASN A 324 -0.87 -3.52 8.30
N GLU A 325 -1.10 -3.46 7.00
CA GLU A 325 -0.04 -3.26 6.02
C GLU A 325 0.59 -1.87 6.21
N GLU A 326 -0.23 -0.82 6.14
CA GLU A 326 0.13 0.59 6.09
C GLU A 326 1.13 1.05 7.15
N ASN A 327 1.07 0.46 8.33
CA ASN A 327 1.92 0.88 9.44
C ASN A 327 2.53 -0.26 10.26
N GLY A 328 2.56 -1.51 9.71
CA GLY A 328 3.11 -2.60 10.51
C GLY A 328 3.40 -3.93 9.84
N LEU A 329 2.79 -4.28 8.72
CA LEU A 329 2.88 -5.58 8.03
C LEU A 329 2.54 -6.77 8.95
N ARG A 330 1.68 -6.56 9.97
CA ARG A 330 1.45 -7.60 10.97
C ARG A 330 0.48 -8.65 10.51
N GLY A 331 -0.48 -8.30 9.64
CA GLY A 331 -1.45 -9.22 9.06
C GLY A 331 -0.79 -10.29 8.22
N GLY A 332 0.02 -9.91 7.26
CA GLY A 332 0.76 -10.83 6.40
C GLY A 332 1.73 -11.71 7.18
N ARG A 333 2.52 -11.11 8.09
CA ARG A 333 3.44 -11.88 8.96
C ARG A 333 2.70 -12.90 9.83
N LYS A 334 1.54 -12.53 10.38
CA LYS A 334 0.74 -13.44 11.20
C LYS A 334 0.13 -14.56 10.36
N TYR A 335 -0.32 -14.25 9.15
CA TYR A 335 -0.79 -15.24 8.21
C TYR A 335 0.33 -16.26 7.87
N ALA A 336 1.51 -15.78 7.50
CA ALA A 336 2.66 -16.62 7.18
C ALA A 336 3.09 -17.51 8.35
N GLU A 337 3.14 -16.95 9.57
CA GLU A 337 3.43 -17.71 10.80
C GLU A 337 2.46 -18.88 11.01
N ILE A 338 1.14 -18.61 10.91
CA ILE A 338 0.11 -19.63 11.12
C ILE A 338 0.14 -20.69 10.01
N ALA A 339 0.30 -20.27 8.76
CA ALA A 339 0.42 -21.16 7.62
C ALA A 339 1.61 -22.13 7.77
N LYS A 340 2.76 -21.60 8.16
CA LYS A 340 3.96 -22.39 8.43
C LYS A 340 3.73 -23.38 9.56
N ASN A 341 3.14 -22.95 10.68
CA ASN A 341 2.89 -23.82 11.85
C ASN A 341 1.89 -24.95 11.53
N LYS A 342 0.96 -24.71 10.61
CA LYS A 342 0.01 -25.73 10.14
C LYS A 342 0.57 -26.61 9.02
N GLY A 343 1.75 -26.33 8.50
CA GLY A 343 2.32 -27.04 7.35
C GLY A 343 1.50 -26.87 6.07
N GLU A 344 0.81 -25.74 5.90
CA GLU A 344 0.00 -25.47 4.71
C GLU A 344 0.89 -25.34 3.47
N LYS A 345 0.46 -25.92 2.35
CA LYS A 345 1.21 -25.91 1.09
C LYS A 345 0.72 -24.79 0.17
N HIS A 346 1.31 -23.63 0.29
CA HIS A 346 1.09 -22.50 -0.62
C HIS A 346 1.97 -22.67 -1.87
N ILE A 347 1.35 -22.64 -3.05
CA ILE A 347 2.05 -22.85 -4.33
C ILE A 347 2.18 -21.59 -5.14
N PHE A 348 1.30 -20.60 -4.88
CA PHE A 348 1.26 -19.31 -5.54
C PHE A 348 0.54 -18.28 -4.65
N ALA A 349 1.01 -17.06 -4.67
CA ALA A 349 0.35 -15.91 -4.07
C ALA A 349 0.33 -14.76 -5.07
N LEU A 350 -0.78 -14.04 -5.16
CA LEU A 350 -0.96 -12.81 -5.92
C LEU A 350 -1.57 -11.78 -4.98
N GLU A 351 -0.89 -10.66 -4.82
CA GLU A 351 -1.43 -9.48 -4.18
C GLU A 351 -1.61 -8.37 -5.20
N SER A 352 -2.69 -7.63 -5.06
CA SER A 352 -2.99 -6.46 -5.88
C SER A 352 -2.94 -5.23 -4.99
N ASP A 353 -1.84 -4.50 -5.05
CA ASP A 353 -1.56 -3.28 -4.29
C ASP A 353 -1.00 -2.19 -5.21
N ALA A 354 -1.58 -2.11 -6.41
CA ALA A 354 -1.18 -1.14 -7.42
C ALA A 354 -2.36 -0.27 -7.91
N GLY A 355 -3.47 -0.33 -7.18
CA GLY A 355 -4.67 0.46 -7.40
C GLY A 355 -5.64 -0.08 -8.45
N GLY A 356 -6.68 0.71 -8.74
CA GLY A 356 -7.81 0.34 -9.58
C GLY A 356 -7.70 0.76 -11.05
N PHE A 357 -6.53 1.14 -11.55
CA PHE A 357 -6.35 1.51 -12.96
C PHE A 357 -6.25 0.27 -13.88
N THR A 358 -6.29 0.51 -15.20
CA THR A 358 -6.17 -0.56 -16.19
C THR A 358 -4.88 -1.36 -16.01
N PRO A 359 -4.95 -2.67 -15.74
CA PRO A 359 -3.77 -3.51 -15.60
C PRO A 359 -3.03 -3.63 -16.93
N ARG A 360 -1.70 -3.63 -16.89
CA ARG A 360 -0.84 -3.75 -18.08
C ARG A 360 -0.03 -5.03 -18.11
N GLY A 361 0.07 -5.73 -16.99
CA GLY A 361 0.85 -6.96 -16.90
C GLY A 361 0.99 -7.46 -15.48
N PHE A 362 1.89 -8.41 -15.33
CA PHE A 362 2.22 -9.03 -14.04
C PHE A 362 3.73 -9.07 -13.83
N SER A 363 4.16 -8.93 -12.59
CA SER A 363 5.52 -9.25 -12.15
C SER A 363 5.50 -10.50 -11.27
N PHE A 364 6.56 -11.29 -11.34
CA PHE A 364 6.64 -12.57 -10.65
C PHE A 364 7.97 -12.70 -9.93
N ASP A 365 7.94 -13.07 -8.68
CA ASP A 365 9.11 -13.52 -7.94
C ASP A 365 9.05 -15.04 -7.72
N GLY A 366 10.20 -15.69 -7.92
CA GLY A 366 10.30 -17.14 -7.76
C GLY A 366 11.35 -17.78 -8.66
N PRO A 367 11.42 -19.13 -8.64
CA PRO A 367 12.36 -19.86 -9.47
C PRO A 367 12.10 -19.67 -10.97
N ASN A 368 13.16 -19.50 -11.76
CA ASN A 368 13.06 -19.24 -13.19
C ASN A 368 12.21 -20.25 -13.97
N TYR A 369 12.23 -21.54 -13.57
CA TYR A 369 11.43 -22.56 -14.25
C TYR A 369 9.91 -22.31 -14.08
N LYS A 370 9.45 -21.81 -12.94
CA LYS A 370 8.06 -21.42 -12.71
C LYS A 370 7.68 -20.18 -13.51
N ILE A 371 8.55 -19.16 -13.49
CA ILE A 371 8.36 -17.94 -14.29
C ILE A 371 8.25 -18.28 -15.78
N ASN A 372 9.11 -19.15 -16.30
CA ASN A 372 9.06 -19.61 -17.70
C ASN A 372 7.75 -20.36 -18.04
N GLN A 373 7.10 -21.01 -17.07
CA GLN A 373 5.76 -21.59 -17.29
C GLN A 373 4.69 -20.51 -17.41
N ILE A 374 4.73 -19.50 -16.52
CA ILE A 374 3.76 -18.40 -16.52
C ILE A 374 3.90 -17.54 -17.80
N LEU A 375 5.12 -17.30 -18.27
CA LEU A 375 5.37 -16.57 -19.51
C LEU A 375 4.68 -17.18 -20.74
N LYS A 376 4.38 -18.49 -20.74
CA LYS A 376 3.65 -19.15 -21.81
C LYS A 376 2.18 -18.73 -21.88
N TRP A 377 1.64 -18.12 -20.83
CA TRP A 377 0.27 -17.62 -20.79
C TRP A 377 0.13 -16.23 -21.46
N LYS A 378 1.23 -15.50 -21.64
CA LYS A 378 1.21 -14.14 -22.19
C LYS A 378 0.32 -14.00 -23.42
N PRO A 379 0.39 -14.88 -24.46
CA PRO A 379 -0.47 -14.75 -25.65
C PRO A 379 -1.97 -14.85 -25.35
N LEU A 380 -2.36 -15.51 -24.24
CA LEU A 380 -3.77 -15.60 -23.83
C LEU A 380 -4.31 -14.26 -23.29
N PHE A 381 -3.43 -13.41 -22.78
CA PHE A 381 -3.77 -12.13 -22.15
C PHE A 381 -3.62 -10.93 -23.09
N GLU A 382 -2.92 -11.05 -24.21
CA GLU A 382 -2.72 -9.98 -25.19
C GLU A 382 -4.05 -9.36 -25.70
N PRO A 383 -5.13 -10.15 -25.97
CA PRO A 383 -6.42 -9.59 -26.39
C PRO A 383 -7.06 -8.66 -25.34
N TYR A 384 -6.62 -8.73 -24.08
CA TYR A 384 -7.11 -7.93 -22.96
C TYR A 384 -6.16 -6.79 -22.58
N LEU A 385 -5.21 -6.44 -23.45
CA LEU A 385 -4.21 -5.38 -23.27
C LEU A 385 -3.24 -5.62 -22.10
N ILE A 386 -3.11 -6.85 -21.66
CA ILE A 386 -2.13 -7.29 -20.66
C ILE A 386 -0.95 -7.88 -21.43
N HIS A 387 0.12 -7.12 -21.55
CA HIS A 387 1.17 -7.41 -22.51
C HIS A 387 2.58 -7.51 -21.91
N TYR A 388 2.78 -7.15 -20.63
CA TYR A 388 4.06 -7.46 -20.02
C TYR A 388 3.94 -8.48 -18.89
N PHE A 389 4.87 -9.43 -18.92
CA PHE A 389 5.10 -10.45 -17.91
C PHE A 389 6.59 -10.43 -17.62
N LYS A 390 7.00 -10.08 -16.41
CA LYS A 390 8.40 -9.92 -16.09
C LYS A 390 8.75 -10.52 -14.72
N LYS A 391 10.04 -10.86 -14.54
CA LYS A 391 10.56 -11.17 -13.22
C LYS A 391 10.65 -9.90 -12.39
N GLY A 392 10.19 -9.94 -11.14
CA GLY A 392 10.23 -8.85 -10.19
C GLY A 392 9.26 -9.13 -9.05
N GLY A 393 9.60 -8.68 -7.85
CA GLY A 393 8.71 -8.69 -6.70
C GLY A 393 7.91 -7.40 -6.58
N SER A 394 6.94 -7.38 -5.67
CA SER A 394 6.27 -6.19 -5.17
C SER A 394 6.75 -5.87 -3.75
N GLY A 395 6.38 -4.74 -3.21
CA GLY A 395 6.64 -4.36 -1.82
C GLY A 395 5.45 -4.61 -0.89
N ALA A 396 4.55 -5.50 -1.27
CA ALA A 396 3.33 -5.83 -0.55
C ALA A 396 3.54 -6.82 0.61
N ASP A 397 2.48 -7.25 1.29
CA ASP A 397 2.44 -8.14 2.47
C ASP A 397 3.10 -9.53 2.32
#